data_b8100e78e66cd88c25f9fae0cf3f8245
#
_entry.id   b8100e78e66cd88c25f9fae0cf3f8245
#
_cell.length_a   1.000
_cell.length_b   1.000
_cell.length_c   1.000
_cell.angle_alpha   90.00
_cell.angle_beta   90.00
_cell.angle_gamma   90.00
#
_symmetry.space_group_name_H-M   'P 1'
#
loop_
_entity.id
_entity.type
_entity.pdbx_description
1 polymer ?
#
loop_
_entity_poly.entity_id
_entity_poly.type
_entity_poly.pdbx_seq_one_letter_code
_entity_poly.pdbx_strand_id
1 'polypeptide(L)'
;PFWQGSGRTIFAEAAYLMRNDPNRSYSKLVDTLLSIKIEKLRTFLRNSPAANLVEEKIEKTAISIRAVLTNYVKAIRYLQGIEHNGESFTIRDWMRGVREDQKNGWLFISSNADTHASLKPVISMWLSIAIRGLLAMGEKRNRRVWFFCDELPTLHKLPDLVEILPEARKFGGCYVFGIQSYAQLEDIYGEKAAATLFDVMNTRAFFRSPSHKIAEFAAGEIGEKEHLKASEQYSYGADPVRDGVSTGKDMERQTLVSYSDIQSLPDLTCYVTLPGPYPAVKLS
;
A
#
# COMPACT_ATOMS: atom_id res chain seq x y z
N PRO A 1 -16.70 11.79 2.88
CA PRO A 1 -17.75 12.67 2.37
C PRO A 1 -19.02 11.89 2.10
N PHE A 2 -20.18 12.52 2.33
CA PHE A 2 -21.52 11.93 2.26
C PHE A 2 -21.77 11.05 1.02
N TRP A 3 -21.49 11.56 -0.17
CA TRP A 3 -21.74 10.86 -1.44
C TRP A 3 -21.03 9.52 -1.58
N GLN A 4 -19.78 9.46 -1.17
CA GLN A 4 -18.98 8.23 -1.21
C GLN A 4 -19.45 7.21 -0.16
N GLY A 5 -19.76 7.68 1.05
CA GLY A 5 -20.31 6.82 2.11
C GLY A 5 -21.65 6.21 1.70
N SER A 6 -22.56 7.03 1.18
CA SER A 6 -23.86 6.58 0.69
C SER A 6 -23.75 5.57 -0.46
N GLY A 7 -22.84 5.83 -1.42
CA GLY A 7 -22.56 4.88 -2.51
C GLY A 7 -22.05 3.53 -1.99
N ARG A 8 -21.15 3.53 -1.02
CA ARG A 8 -20.63 2.29 -0.39
C ARG A 8 -21.76 1.52 0.30
N THR A 9 -22.64 2.21 1.02
CA THR A 9 -23.79 1.59 1.70
C THR A 9 -24.71 0.93 0.69
N ILE A 10 -25.10 1.63 -0.39
CA ILE A 10 -25.96 1.06 -1.45
C ILE A 10 -25.30 -0.16 -2.08
N PHE A 11 -23.99 -0.10 -2.40
CA PHE A 11 -23.27 -1.22 -2.97
C PHE A 11 -23.24 -2.44 -2.03
N ALA A 12 -22.88 -2.21 -0.76
CA ALA A 12 -22.76 -3.27 0.22
C ALA A 12 -24.09 -3.97 0.46
N GLU A 13 -25.17 -3.20 0.60
CA GLU A 13 -26.52 -3.74 0.82
C GLU A 13 -27.04 -4.48 -0.42
N ALA A 14 -26.79 -3.97 -1.62
CA ALA A 14 -27.16 -4.66 -2.85
C ALA A 14 -26.44 -6.02 -2.98
N ALA A 15 -25.15 -6.04 -2.74
CA ALA A 15 -24.36 -7.29 -2.75
C ALA A 15 -24.84 -8.27 -1.65
N TYR A 16 -25.14 -7.76 -0.47
CA TYR A 16 -25.65 -8.56 0.64
C TYR A 16 -27.01 -9.19 0.34
N LEU A 17 -27.96 -8.43 -0.21
CA LEU A 17 -29.26 -8.93 -0.61
C LEU A 17 -29.16 -9.99 -1.71
N MET A 18 -28.22 -9.83 -2.65
CA MET A 18 -27.99 -10.81 -3.72
C MET A 18 -27.27 -12.09 -3.29
N ARG A 19 -26.67 -12.13 -2.09
CA ARG A 19 -25.83 -13.28 -1.67
C ARG A 19 -26.51 -14.65 -1.74
N ASN A 20 -27.84 -14.68 -1.52
CA ASN A 20 -28.64 -15.90 -1.52
C ASN A 20 -29.41 -16.10 -2.83
N ASP A 21 -29.26 -15.23 -3.82
CA ASP A 21 -29.90 -15.37 -5.12
C ASP A 21 -29.19 -16.48 -5.92
N PRO A 22 -29.89 -17.53 -6.35
CA PRO A 22 -29.29 -18.61 -7.12
C PRO A 22 -28.73 -18.12 -8.46
N ASN A 23 -29.28 -17.05 -9.01
CA ASN A 23 -28.83 -16.41 -10.25
C ASN A 23 -27.96 -15.18 -10.01
N ARG A 24 -27.29 -15.12 -8.85
CA ARG A 24 -26.35 -14.03 -8.58
C ARG A 24 -25.21 -14.03 -9.58
N SER A 25 -24.88 -12.84 -10.07
CA SER A 25 -23.75 -12.63 -10.96
C SER A 25 -23.22 -11.20 -10.83
N TYR A 26 -22.01 -10.97 -11.28
CA TYR A 26 -21.46 -9.62 -11.37
C TYR A 26 -22.29 -8.75 -12.33
N SER A 27 -22.76 -9.33 -13.43
CA SER A 27 -23.66 -8.64 -14.37
C SER A 27 -24.94 -8.19 -13.69
N LYS A 28 -25.60 -9.08 -12.95
CA LYS A 28 -26.85 -8.74 -12.23
C LYS A 28 -26.62 -7.68 -11.17
N LEU A 29 -25.49 -7.72 -10.46
CA LEU A 29 -25.16 -6.71 -9.47
C LEU A 29 -24.96 -5.33 -10.12
N VAL A 30 -24.16 -5.27 -11.20
CA VAL A 30 -23.92 -4.02 -11.94
C VAL A 30 -25.22 -3.46 -12.51
N ASP A 31 -26.05 -4.31 -13.13
CA ASP A 31 -27.34 -3.88 -13.70
C ASP A 31 -28.29 -3.37 -12.63
N THR A 32 -28.37 -4.04 -11.49
CA THR A 32 -29.20 -3.60 -10.37
C THR A 32 -28.75 -2.24 -9.82
N LEU A 33 -27.45 -2.01 -9.74
CA LEU A 33 -26.93 -0.76 -9.21
C LEU A 33 -26.99 0.40 -10.19
N LEU A 34 -26.73 0.14 -11.47
CA LEU A 34 -26.49 1.21 -12.46
C LEU A 34 -27.56 1.33 -13.54
N SER A 35 -28.21 0.22 -13.94
CA SER A 35 -29.02 0.17 -15.16
C SER A 35 -30.53 0.23 -14.88
N ILE A 36 -31.01 -0.37 -13.80
CA ILE A 36 -32.45 -0.40 -13.52
C ILE A 36 -32.98 1.00 -13.13
N LYS A 37 -34.30 1.22 -13.36
CA LYS A 37 -34.98 2.45 -12.94
C LYS A 37 -34.87 2.65 -11.44
N ILE A 38 -34.82 3.90 -10.97
CA ILE A 38 -34.64 4.24 -9.56
C ILE A 38 -35.73 3.64 -8.67
N GLU A 39 -36.98 3.54 -9.17
CA GLU A 39 -38.10 2.93 -8.47
C GLU A 39 -37.87 1.44 -8.20
N LYS A 40 -37.27 0.73 -9.17
CA LYS A 40 -36.91 -0.68 -9.01
C LYS A 40 -35.77 -0.85 -8.01
N LEU A 41 -34.77 0.03 -8.03
CA LEU A 41 -33.70 0.04 -7.04
C LEU A 41 -34.26 0.31 -5.64
N ARG A 42 -35.19 1.25 -5.50
CA ARG A 42 -35.91 1.55 -4.26
C ARG A 42 -36.63 0.31 -3.73
N THR A 43 -37.37 -0.38 -4.59
CA THR A 43 -38.07 -1.62 -4.24
C THR A 43 -37.09 -2.71 -3.78
N PHE A 44 -35.99 -2.84 -4.49
CA PHE A 44 -34.95 -3.83 -4.17
C PHE A 44 -34.30 -3.57 -2.80
N LEU A 45 -34.01 -2.31 -2.46
CA LEU A 45 -33.36 -1.91 -1.22
C LEU A 45 -34.32 -1.66 -0.06
N ARG A 46 -35.62 -1.82 -0.25
CA ARG A 46 -36.68 -1.40 0.69
C ARG A 46 -36.49 -1.90 2.13
N ASN A 47 -35.97 -3.10 2.32
CA ASN A 47 -35.77 -3.72 3.63
C ASN A 47 -34.30 -3.72 4.05
N SER A 48 -33.51 -2.75 3.62
CA SER A 48 -32.10 -2.63 3.95
C SER A 48 -31.79 -1.27 4.58
N PRO A 49 -30.66 -1.11 5.28
CA PRO A 49 -30.17 0.17 5.76
C PRO A 49 -30.00 1.24 4.66
N ALA A 50 -29.90 0.83 3.39
CA ALA A 50 -29.81 1.75 2.27
C ALA A 50 -31.16 2.30 1.80
N ALA A 51 -32.29 1.84 2.33
CA ALA A 51 -33.62 2.29 1.91
C ALA A 51 -33.77 3.81 1.96
N ASN A 52 -33.32 4.43 3.04
CA ASN A 52 -33.41 5.89 3.23
C ASN A 52 -32.60 6.70 2.22
N LEU A 53 -31.60 6.08 1.56
CA LEU A 53 -30.75 6.75 0.55
C LEU A 53 -31.40 6.80 -0.85
N VAL A 54 -32.49 6.10 -1.04
CA VAL A 54 -33.20 5.97 -2.32
C VAL A 54 -34.69 6.32 -2.23
N GLU A 55 -35.11 6.98 -1.14
CA GLU A 55 -36.50 7.42 -0.95
C GLU A 55 -36.97 8.38 -2.07
N GLU A 56 -38.26 8.38 -2.34
CA GLU A 56 -38.87 9.22 -3.37
C GLU A 56 -38.67 10.72 -3.10
N LYS A 57 -38.74 11.10 -1.83
CA LYS A 57 -38.56 12.50 -1.39
C LYS A 57 -37.17 13.07 -1.73
N ILE A 58 -36.17 12.20 -1.93
CA ILE A 58 -34.77 12.58 -2.21
C ILE A 58 -34.28 11.99 -3.53
N GLU A 59 -35.14 11.78 -4.50
CA GLU A 59 -34.80 11.14 -5.77
C GLU A 59 -33.60 11.79 -6.49
N LYS A 60 -33.53 13.14 -6.51
CA LYS A 60 -32.38 13.85 -7.08
C LYS A 60 -31.08 13.48 -6.37
N THR A 61 -31.13 13.33 -5.05
CA THR A 61 -29.97 12.87 -4.24
C THR A 61 -29.59 11.43 -4.57
N ALA A 62 -30.59 10.55 -4.69
CA ALA A 62 -30.37 9.15 -5.07
C ALA A 62 -29.71 9.02 -6.46
N ILE A 63 -30.11 9.83 -7.43
CA ILE A 63 -29.50 9.90 -8.77
C ILE A 63 -28.05 10.37 -8.67
N SER A 64 -27.75 11.36 -7.84
CA SER A 64 -26.41 11.86 -7.64
C SER A 64 -25.49 10.82 -6.94
N ILE A 65 -26.02 10.10 -5.93
CA ILE A 65 -25.32 9.00 -5.29
C ILE A 65 -24.99 7.90 -6.32
N ARG A 66 -25.96 7.58 -7.20
CA ARG A 66 -25.76 6.59 -8.27
C ARG A 66 -24.70 7.03 -9.27
N ALA A 67 -24.65 8.31 -9.64
CA ALA A 67 -23.59 8.84 -10.51
C ALA A 67 -22.19 8.66 -9.88
N VAL A 68 -22.05 8.94 -8.59
CA VAL A 68 -20.80 8.69 -7.86
C VAL A 68 -20.49 7.20 -7.80
N LEU A 69 -21.48 6.36 -7.50
CA LEU A 69 -21.33 4.91 -7.45
C LEU A 69 -20.84 4.32 -8.78
N THR A 70 -21.30 4.87 -9.91
CA THR A 70 -20.87 4.45 -11.25
C THR A 70 -19.34 4.45 -11.40
N ASN A 71 -18.66 5.46 -10.84
CA ASN A 71 -17.20 5.55 -10.94
C ASN A 71 -16.46 4.41 -10.23
N TYR A 72 -17.06 3.86 -9.17
CA TYR A 72 -16.46 2.78 -8.39
C TYR A 72 -16.87 1.39 -8.91
N VAL A 73 -18.14 1.25 -9.32
CA VAL A 73 -18.70 -0.06 -9.73
C VAL A 73 -18.30 -0.44 -11.15
N LYS A 74 -17.93 0.54 -12.01
CA LYS A 74 -17.52 0.25 -13.38
C LYS A 74 -16.38 -0.77 -13.49
N ALA A 75 -15.50 -0.82 -12.50
CA ALA A 75 -14.40 -1.79 -12.47
C ALA A 75 -14.90 -3.23 -12.33
N ILE A 76 -16.05 -3.46 -11.71
CA ILE A 76 -16.67 -4.78 -11.56
C ILE A 76 -17.13 -5.36 -12.90
N ARG A 77 -17.34 -4.50 -13.91
CA ARG A 77 -17.67 -4.96 -15.27
C ARG A 77 -16.62 -5.88 -15.87
N TYR A 78 -15.35 -5.72 -15.47
CA TYR A 78 -14.29 -6.62 -15.89
C TYR A 78 -14.39 -8.02 -15.28
N LEU A 79 -15.21 -8.19 -14.26
CA LEU A 79 -15.50 -9.49 -13.63
C LEU A 79 -16.76 -10.15 -14.19
N GLN A 80 -17.50 -9.48 -15.09
CA GLN A 80 -18.71 -10.05 -15.69
C GLN A 80 -18.37 -11.29 -16.50
N GLY A 81 -19.12 -12.38 -16.26
CA GLY A 81 -18.95 -13.65 -16.97
C GLY A 81 -17.87 -14.57 -16.41
N ILE A 82 -17.05 -14.10 -15.47
CA ILE A 82 -15.98 -14.95 -14.87
C ILE A 82 -16.60 -16.12 -14.06
N GLU A 83 -17.79 -15.94 -13.53
CA GLU A 83 -18.56 -16.99 -12.84
C GLU A 83 -18.92 -18.20 -13.70
N HIS A 84 -18.83 -18.05 -15.02
CA HIS A 84 -19.08 -19.12 -15.98
C HIS A 84 -17.81 -19.82 -16.47
N ASN A 85 -16.63 -19.33 -16.05
CA ASN A 85 -15.34 -19.80 -16.53
C ASN A 85 -14.59 -20.57 -15.42
N GLY A 86 -14.68 -21.91 -15.44
CA GLY A 86 -13.93 -22.77 -14.55
C GLY A 86 -14.54 -22.94 -13.15
N GLU A 87 -13.71 -23.39 -12.23
CA GLU A 87 -14.11 -23.60 -10.84
C GLU A 87 -14.27 -22.27 -10.07
N SER A 88 -15.20 -22.26 -9.14
CA SER A 88 -15.41 -21.11 -8.26
C SER A 88 -14.17 -20.87 -7.40
N PHE A 89 -13.58 -19.66 -7.52
CA PHE A 89 -12.44 -19.23 -6.72
C PHE A 89 -12.81 -17.99 -5.92
N THR A 90 -12.47 -18.00 -4.62
CA THR A 90 -12.51 -16.79 -3.78
C THR A 90 -11.22 -16.64 -3.00
N ILE A 91 -10.75 -15.41 -2.86
CA ILE A 91 -9.57 -15.10 -2.03
C ILE A 91 -9.80 -15.51 -0.59
N ARG A 92 -11.03 -15.35 -0.08
CA ARG A 92 -11.39 -15.78 1.27
C ARG A 92 -11.20 -17.28 1.48
N ASP A 93 -11.65 -18.11 0.55
CA ASP A 93 -11.53 -19.55 0.66
C ASP A 93 -10.10 -20.01 0.45
N TRP A 94 -9.35 -19.33 -0.43
CA TRP A 94 -7.92 -19.57 -0.57
C TRP A 94 -7.17 -19.29 0.75
N MET A 95 -7.43 -18.14 1.38
CA MET A 95 -6.84 -17.79 2.69
C MET A 95 -7.26 -18.77 3.80
N ARG A 96 -8.51 -19.27 3.77
CA ARG A 96 -8.95 -20.31 4.70
C ARG A 96 -8.17 -21.61 4.48
N GLY A 97 -7.93 -22.01 3.25
CA GLY A 97 -7.08 -23.15 2.92
C GLY A 97 -5.65 -23.02 3.48
N VAL A 98 -5.06 -21.82 3.42
CA VAL A 98 -3.75 -21.52 4.04
C VAL A 98 -3.80 -21.67 5.57
N ARG A 99 -4.90 -21.22 6.21
CA ARG A 99 -5.11 -21.39 7.67
C ARG A 99 -5.06 -22.85 8.11
N GLU A 100 -5.65 -23.72 7.31
CA GLU A 100 -5.78 -25.15 7.61
C GLU A 100 -4.56 -25.96 7.19
N ASP A 101 -3.49 -25.28 6.77
CA ASP A 101 -2.25 -25.87 6.22
C ASP A 101 -2.50 -26.81 5.00
N GLN A 102 -3.66 -26.64 4.34
CA GLN A 102 -4.08 -27.45 3.20
C GLN A 102 -3.56 -26.94 1.85
N LYS A 103 -3.04 -25.70 1.83
CA LYS A 103 -2.55 -25.09 0.58
C LYS A 103 -1.19 -24.45 0.80
N ASN A 104 -0.22 -24.94 0.06
CA ASN A 104 1.05 -24.29 -0.20
C ASN A 104 1.06 -23.85 -1.66
N GLY A 105 1.11 -22.57 -1.93
CA GLY A 105 1.12 -22.08 -3.30
C GLY A 105 1.17 -20.56 -3.40
N TRP A 106 1.19 -20.11 -4.64
CA TRP A 106 1.24 -18.70 -5.00
C TRP A 106 -0.08 -18.28 -5.60
N LEU A 107 -0.58 -17.14 -5.16
CA LEU A 107 -1.69 -16.46 -5.79
C LEU A 107 -1.14 -15.21 -6.48
N PHE A 108 -1.16 -15.20 -7.81
CA PHE A 108 -0.74 -14.07 -8.61
C PHE A 108 -1.95 -13.22 -8.98
N ILE A 109 -1.87 -11.92 -8.71
CA ILE A 109 -2.84 -10.91 -9.13
C ILE A 109 -2.12 -10.00 -10.11
N SER A 110 -2.44 -10.11 -11.38
CA SER A 110 -1.80 -9.34 -12.45
C SER A 110 -2.82 -8.58 -13.29
N SER A 111 -2.36 -7.57 -14.00
CA SER A 111 -3.14 -6.81 -14.97
C SER A 111 -2.26 -6.36 -16.12
N ASN A 112 -2.85 -6.16 -17.29
CA ASN A 112 -2.15 -5.58 -18.42
C ASN A 112 -2.03 -4.06 -18.25
N ALA A 113 -1.02 -3.46 -18.85
CA ALA A 113 -0.74 -2.03 -18.73
C ALA A 113 -1.90 -1.14 -19.19
N ASP A 114 -2.61 -1.54 -20.26
CA ASP A 114 -3.76 -0.84 -20.83
C ASP A 114 -5.01 -0.88 -19.94
N THR A 115 -5.19 -1.95 -19.16
CA THR A 115 -6.36 -2.14 -18.29
C THR A 115 -6.09 -1.88 -16.81
N HIS A 116 -4.81 -1.72 -16.43
CA HIS A 116 -4.42 -1.58 -15.02
C HIS A 116 -5.17 -0.47 -14.28
N ALA A 117 -5.26 0.73 -14.87
CA ALA A 117 -5.95 1.86 -14.25
C ALA A 117 -7.43 1.56 -13.95
N SER A 118 -8.09 0.79 -14.81
CA SER A 118 -9.49 0.39 -14.65
C SER A 118 -9.67 -0.74 -13.64
N LEU A 119 -8.69 -1.65 -13.52
CA LEU A 119 -8.69 -2.78 -12.60
C LEU A 119 -8.16 -2.45 -11.22
N LYS A 120 -7.46 -1.33 -11.06
CA LYS A 120 -6.87 -0.88 -9.80
C LYS A 120 -7.83 -0.98 -8.59
N PRO A 121 -9.12 -0.60 -8.66
CA PRO A 121 -10.05 -0.76 -7.54
C PRO A 121 -10.29 -2.23 -7.17
N VAL A 122 -10.37 -3.12 -8.16
CA VAL A 122 -10.61 -4.57 -7.96
C VAL A 122 -9.38 -5.21 -7.34
N ILE A 123 -8.19 -4.94 -7.85
CA ILE A 123 -6.92 -5.45 -7.32
C ILE A 123 -6.73 -5.00 -5.86
N SER A 124 -6.99 -3.72 -5.58
CA SER A 124 -6.91 -3.18 -4.21
C SER A 124 -7.91 -3.85 -3.27
N MET A 125 -9.13 -4.11 -3.74
CA MET A 125 -10.15 -4.84 -2.98
C MET A 125 -9.70 -6.27 -2.68
N TRP A 126 -9.18 -7.00 -3.66
CA TRP A 126 -8.71 -8.38 -3.48
C TRP A 126 -7.56 -8.45 -2.49
N LEU A 127 -6.60 -7.54 -2.57
CA LEU A 127 -5.50 -7.45 -1.63
C LEU A 127 -6.00 -7.14 -0.21
N SER A 128 -6.95 -6.21 -0.05
CA SER A 128 -7.59 -5.93 1.24
C SER A 128 -8.30 -7.16 1.81
N ILE A 129 -9.00 -7.95 0.98
CA ILE A 129 -9.64 -9.20 1.42
C ILE A 129 -8.58 -10.21 1.90
N ALA A 130 -7.46 -10.35 1.19
CA ALA A 130 -6.36 -11.22 1.59
C ALA A 130 -5.73 -10.79 2.92
N ILE A 131 -5.45 -9.49 3.10
CA ILE A 131 -4.88 -8.93 4.32
C ILE A 131 -5.83 -9.16 5.52
N ARG A 132 -7.12 -8.89 5.36
CA ARG A 132 -8.13 -9.20 6.39
C ARG A 132 -8.27 -10.69 6.65
N GLY A 133 -8.12 -11.51 5.61
CA GLY A 133 -8.08 -12.96 5.70
C GLY A 133 -6.94 -13.46 6.59
N LEU A 134 -5.77 -12.81 6.55
CA LEU A 134 -4.65 -13.11 7.44
C LEU A 134 -5.03 -12.92 8.91
N LEU A 135 -5.65 -11.79 9.25
CA LEU A 135 -6.10 -11.52 10.63
C LEU A 135 -7.12 -12.55 11.12
N ALA A 136 -8.06 -12.92 10.24
CA ALA A 136 -9.10 -13.91 10.55
C ALA A 136 -8.55 -15.32 10.81
N MET A 137 -7.29 -15.59 10.44
CA MET A 137 -6.65 -16.87 10.73
C MET A 137 -6.27 -17.06 12.21
N GLY A 138 -6.27 -15.99 13.01
CA GLY A 138 -5.75 -15.98 14.38
C GLY A 138 -4.22 -15.96 14.46
N GLU A 139 -3.71 -15.70 15.63
CA GLU A 139 -2.27 -15.60 15.88
C GLU A 139 -1.56 -16.96 15.72
N LYS A 140 -0.48 -16.98 14.96
CA LYS A 140 0.37 -18.17 14.78
C LYS A 140 1.79 -17.71 14.39
N ARG A 141 2.71 -17.71 15.34
CA ARG A 141 4.08 -17.17 15.16
C ARG A 141 4.92 -17.90 14.10
N ASN A 142 4.66 -19.17 13.89
CA ASN A 142 5.42 -20.01 12.94
C ASN A 142 4.83 -19.99 11.51
N ARG A 143 3.66 -19.39 11.32
CA ARG A 143 3.08 -19.19 9.98
C ARG A 143 3.86 -18.11 9.23
N ARG A 144 3.98 -18.26 7.91
CA ARG A 144 4.49 -17.22 7.01
C ARG A 144 3.56 -17.12 5.83
N VAL A 145 2.88 -15.98 5.72
CA VAL A 145 2.07 -15.60 4.55
C VAL A 145 2.71 -14.36 3.96
N TRP A 146 3.25 -14.50 2.77
CA TRP A 146 3.97 -13.44 2.09
C TRP A 146 3.05 -12.64 1.18
N PHE A 147 3.15 -11.33 1.26
CA PHE A 147 2.49 -10.38 0.38
C PHE A 147 3.56 -9.58 -0.35
N PHE A 148 3.66 -9.78 -1.64
CA PHE A 148 4.58 -9.05 -2.51
C PHE A 148 3.78 -8.01 -3.30
N CYS A 149 4.08 -6.73 -3.11
CA CYS A 149 3.53 -5.62 -3.87
C CYS A 149 4.69 -4.91 -4.53
N ASP A 150 4.99 -5.27 -5.77
CA ASP A 150 6.14 -4.78 -6.53
C ASP A 150 6.13 -3.25 -6.66
N GLU A 151 4.97 -2.64 -6.82
CA GLU A 151 4.82 -1.18 -6.85
C GLU A 151 3.57 -0.78 -6.03
N LEU A 152 3.73 -0.65 -4.71
CA LEU A 152 2.61 -0.31 -3.82
C LEU A 152 1.89 1.00 -4.21
N PRO A 153 2.56 2.09 -4.63
CA PRO A 153 1.90 3.32 -5.03
C PRO A 153 1.04 3.22 -6.29
N THR A 154 1.13 2.15 -7.07
CA THR A 154 0.24 1.97 -8.24
C THR A 154 -1.17 1.56 -7.84
N LEU A 155 -1.38 1.09 -6.63
CA LEU A 155 -2.68 0.68 -6.11
C LEU A 155 -3.45 1.87 -5.51
N HIS A 156 -4.74 1.69 -5.27
CA HIS A 156 -5.49 2.60 -4.40
C HIS A 156 -5.05 2.44 -2.96
N LYS A 157 -5.24 3.49 -2.17
CA LYS A 157 -5.05 3.42 -0.73
C LYS A 157 -5.73 2.17 -0.16
N LEU A 158 -4.95 1.34 0.52
CA LEU A 158 -5.41 0.18 1.27
C LEU A 158 -5.62 0.62 2.73
N PRO A 159 -6.86 0.92 3.15
CA PRO A 159 -7.10 1.52 4.47
C PRO A 159 -6.58 0.63 5.59
N ASP A 160 -6.77 -0.68 5.44
CA ASP A 160 -6.41 -1.67 6.45
C ASP A 160 -4.88 -1.86 6.58
N LEU A 161 -4.10 -1.50 5.55
CA LEU A 161 -2.67 -1.77 5.52
C LEU A 161 -1.93 -1.01 6.64
N VAL A 162 -2.25 0.27 6.82
CA VAL A 162 -1.60 1.12 7.84
C VAL A 162 -1.89 0.63 9.25
N GLU A 163 -3.11 0.12 9.47
CA GLU A 163 -3.54 -0.38 10.79
C GLU A 163 -3.00 -1.78 11.08
N ILE A 164 -2.94 -2.63 10.06
CA ILE A 164 -2.64 -4.05 10.20
C ILE A 164 -1.14 -4.33 10.16
N LEU A 165 -0.39 -3.58 9.37
CA LEU A 165 1.03 -3.86 9.14
C LEU A 165 1.87 -3.94 10.43
N PRO A 166 1.70 -3.05 11.42
CA PRO A 166 2.42 -3.14 12.69
C PRO A 166 2.14 -4.44 13.48
N GLU A 167 0.93 -4.99 13.32
CA GLU A 167 0.49 -6.19 14.02
C GLU A 167 0.61 -7.49 13.21
N ALA A 168 0.78 -7.38 11.90
CA ALA A 168 0.77 -8.51 10.98
C ALA A 168 1.70 -9.65 11.36
N ARG A 169 2.84 -9.33 11.98
CA ARG A 169 3.82 -10.31 12.49
C ARG A 169 3.21 -11.31 13.45
N LYS A 170 2.26 -10.92 14.31
CA LYS A 170 1.58 -11.81 15.27
C LYS A 170 0.81 -12.91 14.55
N PHE A 171 0.27 -12.58 13.37
CA PHE A 171 -0.53 -13.46 12.53
C PHE A 171 0.29 -14.23 11.50
N GLY A 172 1.61 -13.99 11.46
CA GLY A 172 2.51 -14.60 10.50
C GLY A 172 2.57 -13.91 9.13
N GLY A 173 2.12 -12.66 9.04
CA GLY A 173 2.22 -11.84 7.82
C GLY A 173 3.63 -11.34 7.57
N CYS A 174 4.09 -11.49 6.34
CA CYS A 174 5.35 -10.99 5.83
C CYS A 174 5.06 -10.12 4.60
N TYR A 175 5.57 -8.90 4.57
CA TYR A 175 5.27 -7.95 3.50
C TYR A 175 6.54 -7.48 2.81
N VAL A 176 6.50 -7.45 1.50
CA VAL A 176 7.55 -6.89 0.64
C VAL A 176 6.90 -5.85 -0.26
N PHE A 177 7.38 -4.62 -0.17
CA PHE A 177 6.87 -3.51 -0.96
C PHE A 177 7.98 -2.93 -1.83
N GLY A 178 7.71 -2.82 -3.13
CA GLY A 178 8.48 -1.99 -4.03
C GLY A 178 7.92 -0.57 -4.02
N ILE A 179 8.79 0.43 -3.96
CA ILE A 179 8.44 1.85 -3.96
C ILE A 179 9.48 2.57 -4.81
N GLN A 180 9.07 3.12 -5.94
CA GLN A 180 9.96 3.92 -6.80
C GLN A 180 10.06 5.37 -6.32
N SER A 181 9.01 5.90 -5.72
CA SER A 181 8.94 7.28 -5.26
C SER A 181 8.21 7.38 -3.93
N TYR A 182 8.90 7.90 -2.92
CA TYR A 182 8.29 8.17 -1.63
C TYR A 182 7.19 9.24 -1.71
N ALA A 183 7.33 10.23 -2.60
CA ALA A 183 6.31 11.24 -2.83
C ALA A 183 4.99 10.64 -3.34
N GLN A 184 5.03 9.62 -4.19
CA GLN A 184 3.82 8.92 -4.63
C GLN A 184 3.15 8.17 -3.47
N LEU A 185 3.92 7.64 -2.53
CA LEU A 185 3.37 7.02 -1.33
C LEU A 185 2.67 8.07 -0.45
N GLU A 186 3.27 9.26 -0.29
CA GLU A 186 2.68 10.39 0.43
C GLU A 186 1.40 10.89 -0.23
N ASP A 187 1.36 10.98 -1.56
CA ASP A 187 0.17 11.41 -2.30
C ASP A 187 -1.03 10.47 -2.07
N ILE A 188 -0.78 9.16 -1.92
CA ILE A 188 -1.83 8.16 -1.75
C ILE A 188 -2.25 8.00 -0.30
N TYR A 189 -1.29 7.92 0.61
CA TYR A 189 -1.56 7.61 2.01
C TYR A 189 -1.64 8.86 2.89
N GLY A 190 -1.04 9.96 2.46
CA GLY A 190 -0.76 11.16 3.25
C GLY A 190 0.55 11.02 4.02
N GLU A 191 1.21 12.15 4.31
CA GLU A 191 2.55 12.21 4.91
C GLU A 191 2.71 11.32 6.16
N LYS A 192 1.80 11.46 7.13
CA LYS A 192 1.88 10.69 8.40
C LYS A 192 1.75 9.18 8.20
N ALA A 193 0.82 8.74 7.35
CA ALA A 193 0.62 7.33 7.12
C ALA A 193 1.72 6.72 6.26
N ALA A 194 2.28 7.46 5.30
CA ALA A 194 3.45 7.06 4.54
C ALA A 194 4.68 6.87 5.45
N ALA A 195 4.93 7.80 6.36
CA ALA A 195 5.98 7.68 7.38
C ALA A 195 5.76 6.44 8.25
N THR A 196 4.53 6.23 8.78
CA THR A 196 4.21 5.04 9.57
C THR A 196 4.46 3.74 8.80
N LEU A 197 4.06 3.67 7.53
CA LEU A 197 4.33 2.50 6.69
C LEU A 197 5.83 2.26 6.53
N PHE A 198 6.60 3.32 6.35
CA PHE A 198 8.04 3.24 6.19
C PHE A 198 8.75 2.79 7.48
N ASP A 199 8.34 3.33 8.63
CA ASP A 199 8.93 3.03 9.95
C ASP A 199 8.78 1.55 10.36
N VAL A 200 7.70 0.89 9.94
CA VAL A 200 7.49 -0.54 10.28
C VAL A 200 8.22 -1.48 9.33
N MET A 201 8.80 -0.97 8.24
CA MET A 201 9.63 -1.76 7.30
C MET A 201 11.06 -1.86 7.84
N ASN A 202 11.33 -2.90 8.63
CA ASN A 202 12.60 -3.07 9.34
C ASN A 202 13.77 -3.50 8.44
N THR A 203 13.49 -4.14 7.32
CA THR A 203 14.49 -4.52 6.31
C THR A 203 14.30 -3.64 5.10
N ARG A 204 15.35 -2.94 4.67
CA ARG A 204 15.27 -2.01 3.55
C ARG A 204 16.39 -2.27 2.55
N ALA A 205 16.06 -2.23 1.28
CA ALA A 205 17.01 -2.32 0.17
C ALA A 205 16.95 -1.03 -0.65
N PHE A 206 18.03 -0.28 -0.66
CA PHE A 206 18.17 0.98 -1.38
C PHE A 206 18.92 0.76 -2.69
N PHE A 207 18.20 0.77 -3.78
CA PHE A 207 18.76 0.72 -5.12
C PHE A 207 19.13 2.12 -5.61
N ARG A 208 19.72 2.20 -6.80
CA ARG A 208 20.03 3.48 -7.45
C ARG A 208 18.81 4.37 -7.52
N SER A 209 18.95 5.59 -7.05
CA SER A 209 17.93 6.63 -7.20
C SER A 209 18.55 7.89 -7.79
N PRO A 210 18.06 8.39 -8.94
CA PRO A 210 18.54 9.64 -9.52
C PRO A 210 18.09 10.88 -8.73
N SER A 211 17.05 10.76 -7.92
CA SER A 211 16.54 11.84 -7.08
C SER A 211 17.47 12.14 -5.92
N HIS A 212 17.98 13.39 -5.84
CA HIS A 212 18.82 13.84 -4.73
C HIS A 212 18.13 13.62 -3.38
N LYS A 213 16.85 14.02 -3.24
CA LYS A 213 16.09 13.88 -2.00
C LYS A 213 16.01 12.41 -1.53
N ILE A 214 15.78 11.48 -2.45
CA ILE A 214 15.69 10.05 -2.12
C ILE A 214 17.08 9.49 -1.80
N ALA A 215 18.10 9.87 -2.55
CA ALA A 215 19.46 9.41 -2.33
C ALA A 215 20.02 9.93 -0.98
N GLU A 216 19.74 11.17 -0.64
CA GLU A 216 20.10 11.77 0.66
C GLU A 216 19.38 11.07 1.82
N PHE A 217 18.09 10.83 1.68
CA PHE A 217 17.31 10.07 2.64
C PHE A 217 17.89 8.65 2.83
N ALA A 218 18.18 7.94 1.73
CA ALA A 218 18.78 6.61 1.79
C ALA A 218 20.16 6.62 2.46
N ALA A 219 20.98 7.61 2.18
CA ALA A 219 22.30 7.77 2.80
C ALA A 219 22.18 7.96 4.33
N GLY A 220 21.22 8.77 4.79
CA GLY A 220 20.92 8.95 6.21
C GLY A 220 20.45 7.67 6.90
N GLU A 221 19.56 6.92 6.24
CA GLU A 221 19.04 5.64 6.77
C GLU A 221 20.09 4.50 6.83
N ILE A 222 21.10 4.54 5.94
CA ILE A 222 22.21 3.60 5.98
C ILE A 222 23.10 3.85 7.21
N GLY A 223 23.17 5.10 7.66
CA GLY A 223 23.84 5.48 8.91
C GLY A 223 25.00 6.45 8.73
N GLU A 224 25.52 6.87 9.86
CA GLU A 224 26.62 7.82 9.98
C GLU A 224 27.80 7.20 10.70
N LYS A 225 28.98 7.73 10.45
CA LYS A 225 30.20 7.46 11.19
C LYS A 225 30.77 8.74 11.79
N GLU A 226 31.33 8.65 12.95
CA GLU A 226 32.06 9.75 13.54
C GLU A 226 33.52 9.74 13.09
N HIS A 227 33.98 10.86 12.56
CA HIS A 227 35.36 11.09 12.19
C HIS A 227 35.96 12.16 13.10
N LEU A 228 37.15 11.89 13.61
CA LEU A 228 38.00 12.89 14.22
C LEU A 228 38.66 13.72 13.11
N LYS A 229 38.21 14.97 12.96
CA LYS A 229 38.84 15.91 12.05
C LYS A 229 39.86 16.73 12.84
N ALA A 230 41.10 16.61 12.49
CA ALA A 230 42.10 17.53 12.97
C ALA A 230 41.97 18.88 12.23
N SER A 231 41.61 19.93 12.91
CA SER A 231 41.59 21.28 12.35
C SER A 231 42.86 22.01 12.83
N GLU A 232 43.67 22.40 11.89
CA GLU A 232 44.79 23.32 12.16
C GLU A 232 44.35 24.71 11.74
N GLN A 233 44.27 25.62 12.71
CA GLN A 233 43.96 27.01 12.47
C GLN A 233 45.20 27.84 12.61
N TYR A 234 45.66 28.42 11.51
CA TYR A 234 46.77 29.31 11.48
C TYR A 234 46.30 30.76 11.68
N SER A 235 46.73 31.40 12.74
CA SER A 235 46.47 32.83 12.96
C SER A 235 47.72 33.63 12.60
N TYR A 236 47.63 34.44 11.55
CA TYR A 236 48.67 35.39 11.19
C TYR A 236 48.38 36.75 11.82
N GLY A 237 49.19 37.13 12.80
CA GLY A 237 49.16 38.50 13.37
C GLY A 237 50.03 39.47 12.57
N ALA A 238 49.71 40.76 12.60
CA ALA A 238 50.51 41.81 11.97
C ALA A 238 51.87 42.03 12.69
N ASP A 239 52.14 41.28 13.77
CA ASP A 239 53.37 41.33 14.55
C ASP A 239 54.02 39.94 14.59
N PRO A 240 55.31 39.81 14.23
CA PRO A 240 56.02 38.50 14.08
C PRO A 240 56.14 37.69 15.38
N VAL A 241 55.69 38.18 16.53
CA VAL A 241 55.72 37.48 17.82
C VAL A 241 54.38 36.80 18.18
N ARG A 242 53.38 36.82 17.31
CA ARG A 242 52.01 36.28 17.56
C ARG A 242 51.51 35.24 16.54
N ASP A 243 52.41 34.49 15.93
CA ASP A 243 51.99 33.35 15.15
C ASP A 243 51.63 32.17 16.08
N GLY A 244 50.34 31.87 16.14
CA GLY A 244 49.83 30.78 16.95
C GLY A 244 49.23 29.70 16.06
N VAL A 245 49.65 28.47 16.27
CA VAL A 245 48.96 27.29 15.68
C VAL A 245 48.07 26.70 16.76
N SER A 246 46.77 26.75 16.54
CA SER A 246 45.82 26.05 17.39
C SER A 246 45.36 24.76 16.71
N THR A 247 45.64 23.61 17.32
CA THR A 247 45.20 22.30 16.88
C THR A 247 43.94 21.92 17.63
N GLY A 248 42.82 21.96 16.98
CA GLY A 248 41.52 21.45 17.46
C GLY A 248 41.26 20.03 16.92
N LYS A 249 40.68 19.20 17.75
CA LYS A 249 40.10 17.90 17.29
C LYS A 249 38.59 18.05 17.38
N ASP A 250 37.93 18.22 16.24
CA ASP A 250 36.47 18.25 16.16
C ASP A 250 35.94 16.89 15.72
N MET A 251 34.89 16.46 16.39
CA MET A 251 34.12 15.27 15.93
C MET A 251 33.14 15.71 14.84
N GLU A 252 33.36 15.25 13.64
CA GLU A 252 32.45 15.47 12.51
C GLU A 252 31.70 14.18 12.21
N ARG A 253 30.35 14.28 12.10
CA ARG A 253 29.52 13.16 11.64
C ARG A 253 29.43 13.17 10.12
N GLN A 254 29.73 12.06 9.52
CA GLN A 254 29.65 11.88 8.08
C GLN A 254 28.85 10.63 7.77
N THR A 255 27.95 10.68 6.76
CA THR A 255 27.21 9.52 6.29
C THR A 255 28.19 8.41 5.86
N LEU A 256 27.86 7.15 6.18
CA LEU A 256 28.64 5.97 5.77
C LEU A 256 28.73 5.86 4.24
N VAL A 257 27.66 6.26 3.56
CA VAL A 257 27.52 6.27 2.11
C VAL A 257 27.02 7.66 1.73
N SER A 258 27.62 8.30 0.76
CA SER A 258 27.15 9.60 0.27
C SER A 258 25.91 9.44 -0.63
N TYR A 259 25.12 10.51 -0.77
CA TYR A 259 24.03 10.52 -1.75
C TYR A 259 24.53 10.28 -3.18
N SER A 260 25.74 10.73 -3.51
CA SER A 260 26.38 10.51 -4.82
C SER A 260 26.65 9.03 -5.07
N ASP A 261 27.04 8.27 -4.02
CA ASP A 261 27.23 6.83 -4.13
C ASP A 261 25.92 6.11 -4.45
N ILE A 262 24.80 6.56 -3.83
CA ILE A 262 23.46 6.02 -4.13
C ILE A 262 23.04 6.34 -5.55
N GLN A 263 23.29 7.57 -6.02
CA GLN A 263 22.93 7.99 -7.38
C GLN A 263 23.73 7.25 -8.47
N SER A 264 24.95 6.82 -8.15
CA SER A 264 25.86 6.17 -9.07
C SER A 264 25.91 4.64 -8.94
N LEU A 265 25.03 4.03 -8.13
CA LEU A 265 24.99 2.57 -7.99
C LEU A 265 24.80 1.89 -9.35
N PRO A 266 25.56 0.83 -9.63
CA PRO A 266 25.33 -0.02 -10.80
C PRO A 266 23.93 -0.65 -10.77
N ASP A 267 23.47 -1.11 -11.93
CA ASP A 267 22.22 -1.87 -12.02
C ASP A 267 22.30 -3.12 -11.14
N LEU A 268 21.16 -3.50 -10.56
CA LEU A 268 21.01 -4.65 -9.66
C LEU A 268 21.86 -4.60 -8.38
N THR A 269 22.46 -3.43 -8.09
CA THR A 269 23.23 -3.21 -6.87
C THR A 269 22.40 -2.41 -5.88
N CYS A 270 22.42 -2.80 -4.60
CA CYS A 270 21.72 -2.10 -3.54
C CYS A 270 22.50 -2.11 -2.22
N TYR A 271 22.14 -1.18 -1.33
CA TYR A 271 22.48 -1.27 0.08
C TYR A 271 21.31 -1.87 0.84
N VAL A 272 21.57 -2.84 1.69
CA VAL A 272 20.57 -3.49 2.54
C VAL A 272 20.85 -3.17 4.00
N THR A 273 19.81 -2.71 4.70
CA THR A 273 19.81 -2.52 6.15
C THR A 273 18.89 -3.54 6.79
N LEU A 274 19.33 -4.12 7.91
CA LEU A 274 18.59 -5.11 8.69
C LEU A 274 18.33 -4.58 10.10
N PRO A 275 17.23 -5.00 10.76
CA PRO A 275 16.97 -4.61 12.13
C PRO A 275 17.97 -5.25 13.09
N GLY A 276 18.46 -4.48 14.06
CA GLY A 276 19.42 -4.94 15.06
C GLY A 276 20.85 -4.50 14.77
N PRO A 277 21.88 -5.09 15.44
CA PRO A 277 23.25 -4.63 15.38
C PRO A 277 23.99 -5.12 14.12
N TYR A 278 23.31 -5.18 13.01
CA TYR A 278 23.90 -5.60 11.74
C TYR A 278 24.37 -4.38 10.94
N PRO A 279 25.57 -4.42 10.37
CA PRO A 279 26.03 -3.37 9.47
C PRO A 279 25.20 -3.34 8.20
N ALA A 280 25.07 -2.19 7.58
CA ALA A 280 24.56 -2.09 6.22
C ALA A 280 25.49 -2.82 5.25
N VAL A 281 24.91 -3.57 4.31
CA VAL A 281 25.68 -4.41 3.37
C VAL A 281 25.37 -3.95 1.96
N LYS A 282 26.42 -3.81 1.13
CA LYS A 282 26.29 -3.62 -0.31
C LYS A 282 26.20 -4.97 -1.00
N LEU A 283 25.14 -5.17 -1.78
CA LEU A 283 24.89 -6.38 -2.58
C LEU A 283 24.89 -6.01 -4.07
N SER A 284 25.42 -6.92 -4.87
CA SER A 284 25.44 -6.81 -6.34
C SER A 284 25.18 -8.17 -6.99
#